data_651be406c260dfacab8bd7522e0fd20d
#
_entry.id   651be406c260dfacab8bd7522e0fd20d
#
_cell.length_a   1.000
_cell.length_b   1.000
_cell.length_c   1.000
_cell.angle_alpha   90.00
_cell.angle_beta   90.00
_cell.angle_gamma   90.00
#
_symmetry.space_group_name_H-M   'P 1'
#
loop_
_entity.id
_entity.type
_entity.pdbx_description
1 polymer ?
#
loop_
_entity_poly.entity_id
_entity_poly.type
_entity_poly.pdbx_seq_one_letter_code
_entity_poly.pdbx_strand_id
1 'polypeptide(L)' 'MSNNEQKDLQEAYDDLYRYVLIMGVKFNWQMIAATLVSIGLRIYKTVLDEEGYKRMTKTISNSYDEIEKFEDTTLH' A
#
# COMPACT_ATOMS: atom_id res chain seq x y z
N MET A 1 -9.46 -16.24 2.79
CA MET A 1 -10.29 -15.07 3.15
C MET A 1 -11.74 -15.31 2.84
N SER A 2 -12.62 -14.82 3.68
CA SER A 2 -14.06 -14.85 3.39
C SER A 2 -14.40 -13.87 2.27
N ASN A 3 -15.59 -14.02 1.66
CA ASN A 3 -16.03 -13.10 0.62
C ASN A 3 -16.15 -11.67 1.14
N ASN A 4 -16.54 -11.49 2.42
CA ASN A 4 -16.66 -10.17 3.03
C ASN A 4 -15.29 -9.51 3.21
N GLU A 5 -14.28 -10.28 3.58
CA GLU A 5 -12.92 -9.76 3.72
C GLU A 5 -12.33 -9.34 2.39
N GLN A 6 -12.58 -10.11 1.34
CA GLN A 6 -12.13 -9.75 -0.01
C GLN A 6 -12.81 -8.48 -0.50
N LYS A 7 -14.11 -8.35 -0.23
CA LYS A 7 -14.86 -7.17 -0.59
C LYS A 7 -14.36 -5.94 0.15
N ASP A 8 -14.11 -6.07 1.46
CA ASP A 8 -13.59 -4.98 2.26
C ASP A 8 -12.21 -4.55 1.80
N LEU A 9 -11.35 -5.52 1.46
CA LEU A 9 -10.01 -5.22 0.94
C LEU A 9 -10.10 -4.46 -0.37
N GLN A 10 -10.99 -4.85 -1.26
CA GLN A 10 -11.18 -4.18 -2.54
C GLN A 10 -11.70 -2.74 -2.33
N GLU A 11 -12.66 -2.56 -1.44
CA GLU A 11 -13.17 -1.23 -1.12
C GLU A 11 -12.09 -0.32 -0.55
N ALA A 12 -11.30 -0.85 0.39
CA ALA A 12 -10.21 -0.10 0.99
C ALA A 12 -9.19 0.30 -0.06
N TYR A 13 -8.85 -0.62 -0.95
CA TYR A 13 -7.91 -0.35 -2.04
C TYR A 13 -8.45 0.76 -2.94
N ASP A 14 -9.71 0.66 -3.36
CA ASP A 14 -10.31 1.63 -4.26
C ASP A 14 -10.37 3.03 -3.64
N ASP A 15 -10.71 3.10 -2.36
CA ASP A 15 -10.79 4.38 -1.65
C ASP A 15 -9.42 5.03 -1.51
N LEU A 16 -8.41 4.25 -1.10
CA LEU A 16 -7.05 4.75 -0.98
C LEU A 16 -6.47 5.15 -2.33
N TYR A 17 -6.73 4.35 -3.36
CA TYR A 17 -6.26 4.64 -4.71
C TYR A 17 -6.79 5.99 -5.19
N ARG A 18 -8.08 6.25 -5.01
CA ARG A 18 -8.67 7.53 -5.38
C ARG A 18 -8.04 8.68 -4.63
N TYR A 19 -7.81 8.50 -3.33
CA TYR A 19 -7.19 9.53 -2.51
C TYR A 19 -5.75 9.82 -2.97
N VAL A 20 -5.02 8.77 -3.29
CA VAL A 20 -3.65 8.89 -3.79
C VAL A 20 -3.60 9.68 -5.09
N LEU A 21 -4.54 9.41 -6.01
CA LEU A 21 -4.60 10.16 -7.27
C LEU A 21 -4.86 11.66 -7.01
N ILE A 22 -5.70 11.99 -6.05
CA ILE A 22 -5.95 13.39 -5.66
C ILE A 22 -4.67 14.02 -5.10
N MET A 23 -3.96 13.30 -4.25
CA MET A 23 -2.70 13.80 -3.68
C MET A 23 -1.64 14.04 -4.75
N GLY A 24 -1.66 13.28 -5.82
CA GLY A 24 -0.73 13.44 -6.93
C GLY A 24 -0.83 14.79 -7.62
N VAL A 25 -1.91 15.53 -7.43
CA VAL A 25 -2.04 16.90 -7.93
C VAL A 25 -1.14 17.86 -7.15
N LYS A 26 -0.91 17.60 -5.87
CA LYS A 26 -0.17 18.50 -4.97
C LYS A 26 1.27 18.06 -4.70
N PHE A 27 1.52 16.76 -4.69
CA PHE A 27 2.80 16.21 -4.24
C PHE A 27 3.39 15.33 -5.33
N ASN A 28 4.72 15.22 -5.37
CA ASN A 28 5.33 14.31 -6.33
C ASN A 28 5.11 12.85 -5.90
N TRP A 29 5.14 11.98 -6.88
CA TRP A 29 4.81 10.57 -6.68
C TRP A 29 5.79 9.84 -5.77
N GLN A 30 7.06 10.21 -5.80
CA GLN A 30 8.05 9.62 -4.92
C GLN A 30 7.77 9.93 -3.46
N MET A 31 7.37 11.17 -3.18
CA MET A 31 7.01 11.61 -1.83
C MET A 31 5.77 10.88 -1.33
N ILE A 32 4.77 10.72 -2.20
CA ILE A 32 3.54 10.00 -1.86
C ILE A 32 3.88 8.54 -1.54
N ALA A 33 4.69 7.90 -2.39
CA ALA A 33 5.07 6.50 -2.20
C ALA A 33 5.81 6.30 -0.88
N ALA A 34 6.79 7.15 -0.59
CA ALA A 34 7.56 7.06 0.65
C ALA A 34 6.65 7.21 1.88
N THR A 35 5.71 8.15 1.81
CA THR A 35 4.77 8.39 2.90
C THR A 35 3.84 7.20 3.11
N LEU A 36 3.32 6.62 2.03
CA LEU A 36 2.44 5.45 2.12
C LEU A 36 3.16 4.26 2.74
N VAL A 37 4.40 4.00 2.31
CA VAL A 37 5.19 2.91 2.88
C VAL A 37 5.43 3.14 4.37
N SER A 38 5.79 4.36 4.73
CA SER A 38 6.05 4.72 6.13
C SER A 38 4.82 4.50 7.01
N ILE A 39 3.66 4.99 6.55
CA ILE A 39 2.41 4.83 7.30
C ILE A 39 2.03 3.34 7.38
N GLY A 40 2.15 2.62 6.27
CA GLY A 40 1.85 1.19 6.25
C GLY A 40 2.69 0.40 7.23
N LEU A 41 3.99 0.66 7.28
CA LEU A 41 4.88 -0.01 8.22
C LEU A 41 4.56 0.34 9.67
N ARG A 42 4.17 1.58 9.94
CA ARG A 42 3.75 1.97 11.28
C ARG A 42 2.49 1.23 11.72
N ILE A 43 1.54 1.04 10.82
CA ILE A 43 0.34 0.27 11.12
C ILE A 43 0.72 -1.17 11.45
N TYR A 44 1.54 -1.81 10.62
CA TYR A 44 1.97 -3.18 10.89
C TYR A 44 2.69 -3.30 12.23
N LYS A 45 3.57 -2.36 12.53
CA LYS A 45 4.31 -2.38 13.79
C LYS A 45 3.37 -2.22 14.99
N THR A 46 2.27 -1.51 14.82
CA THR A 46 1.29 -1.29 15.87
C THR A 46 0.42 -2.52 16.11
N VAL A 47 0.00 -3.21 15.05
CA VAL A 47 -0.99 -4.29 15.16
C VAL A 47 -0.39 -5.69 15.20
N LEU A 48 0.87 -5.85 14.81
CA LEU A 48 1.56 -7.15 14.82
C LEU A 48 2.56 -7.20 15.97
N ASP A 49 2.80 -8.42 16.47
CA ASP A 49 3.91 -8.61 17.39
C ASP A 49 5.24 -8.53 16.64
N GLU A 50 6.35 -8.59 17.38
CA GLU A 50 7.67 -8.41 16.79
C GLU A 50 7.97 -9.42 15.69
N GLU A 51 7.63 -10.68 15.92
CA GLU A 51 7.86 -11.73 14.93
C GLU A 51 6.95 -11.58 13.71
N GLY A 52 5.69 -11.22 13.93
CA GLY A 52 4.75 -10.96 12.84
C GLY A 52 5.21 -9.79 11.98
N TYR A 53 5.71 -8.75 12.62
CA TYR A 53 6.26 -7.59 11.89
C TYR A 53 7.47 -7.98 11.03
N LYS A 54 8.39 -8.75 11.61
CA LYS A 54 9.57 -9.22 10.87
C LYS A 54 9.17 -10.07 9.66
N ARG A 55 8.22 -10.99 9.84
CA ARG A 55 7.73 -11.82 8.75
C ARG A 55 7.06 -10.99 7.66
N MET A 56 6.26 -10.01 8.04
CA MET A 56 5.56 -9.17 7.07
C MET A 56 6.54 -8.32 6.27
N THR A 57 7.52 -7.70 6.93
CA THR A 57 8.51 -6.88 6.22
C THR A 57 9.35 -7.73 5.28
N LYS A 58 9.68 -8.96 5.68
CA LYS A 58 10.39 -9.89 4.81
C LYS A 58 9.57 -10.29 3.60
N THR A 59 8.28 -10.58 3.81
CA THR A 59 7.36 -10.93 2.72
C THR A 59 7.26 -9.79 1.73
N ILE A 60 7.11 -8.57 2.21
CA ILE A 60 7.03 -7.38 1.36
C ILE A 60 8.32 -7.21 0.55
N SER A 61 9.47 -7.36 1.22
CA SER A 61 10.78 -7.24 0.57
C SER A 61 10.97 -8.30 -0.52
N ASN A 62 10.46 -9.51 -0.31
CA ASN A 62 10.61 -10.60 -1.27
C ASN A 62 9.62 -10.53 -2.43
N SER A 63 8.61 -9.70 -2.34
CA SER A 63 7.56 -9.61 -3.37
C SER A 63 7.73 -8.46 -4.35
N TYR A 64 8.85 -7.75 -4.30
CA TYR A 64 9.03 -6.56 -5.13
C TYR A 64 8.95 -6.87 -6.64
N ASP A 65 9.35 -8.07 -7.05
CA ASP A 65 9.29 -8.47 -8.46
C ASP A 65 7.86 -8.67 -8.97
N GLU A 66 6.91 -8.87 -8.04
CA GLU A 66 5.52 -9.13 -8.38
C GLU A 66 4.69 -7.85 -8.51
N ILE A 67 5.28 -6.71 -8.17
CA ILE A 67 4.57 -5.44 -8.20
C ILE A 67 4.53 -4.91 -9.64
N GLU A 68 3.33 -4.61 -10.10
CA GLU A 68 3.14 -4.05 -11.44
C GLU A 68 3.11 -2.52 -11.38
N LYS A 69 3.69 -1.89 -12.38
CA LYS A 69 3.62 -0.44 -12.52
C LYS A 69 2.21 -0.01 -12.88
N PHE A 70 1.84 1.19 -12.48
CA PHE A 70 0.66 1.84 -13.06
C PHE A 70 0.86 2.03 -14.55
N GLU A 71 -0.24 2.05 -15.29
CA GLU A 71 -0.19 2.42 -16.69
C GLU A 71 0.29 3.87 -16.82
N ASP A 72 1.05 4.17 -17.86
CA ASP A 72 1.63 5.50 -18.06
C ASP A 72 0.59 6.62 -17.99
N THR A 73 -0.61 6.37 -18.52
CA THR A 73 -1.69 7.35 -18.52
C THR A 73 -2.21 7.68 -17.13
N THR A 74 -1.99 6.79 -16.14
CA THR A 74 -2.48 6.98 -14.78
C THR A 74 -1.71 8.09 -14.05
N LEU A 75 -0.42 8.23 -14.34
CA LEU A 75 0.47 9.15 -13.61
C LEU A 75 0.70 10.47 -14.33
N HIS A 76 -0.03 10.71 -15.39
CA HIS A 76 0.00 11.99 -16.11
C HIS A 76 -1.20 12.88 -15.75
#